data_bb5fbeb0685a9b4e8654a9508c11fbd5
#
_entry.id   bb5fbeb0685a9b4e8654a9508c11fbd5
#
_cell.length_a   1.000
_cell.length_b   1.000
_cell.length_c   1.000
_cell.angle_alpha   90.00
_cell.angle_beta   90.00
_cell.angle_gamma   90.00
#
_symmetry.space_group_name_H-M   'P 1'
#
loop_
_entity.id
_entity.type
_entity.pdbx_description
1 polymer ?
#
loop_
_entity_poly.entity_id
_entity_poly.type
_entity_poly.pdbx_seq_one_letter_code
_entity_poly.pdbx_strand_id
1 'polypeptide(L)'
;EIGSGLVGSEMCIRDRSWCRENLNGDFKAELEVQYNSFNPTKTEKLSYDIIYSVAAGLLSENHIKILVMNGKSDIDSSDYSEGCNFIVGGNTLGRGVTFPGLQTIYYTRTSKKPQADTMWQHSRMFGYDRDPGMMMIFIEENLYKLFADINATNNSIIAQIERGIDDIKLYYPNGLNPTRKNVLDNDHVEIISGGTNYYPFYPDNDSIEELSKLLEPFSDTEPYYQVSLRFIKETLAHIIPSPDFKLQAFQSILDTILAEQSTAQGILIARRGRNVAQGTGALLSPNDWQLGASFTDKVVLTMYQVTGTKGWNGKQMWVPNIKLPDGTMYYDVIEREN
;
A
#
# COMPACT_ATOMS: atom_id res chain seq x y z
N GLU A 1 21.81 -19.39 -0.30
CA GLU A 1 21.90 -18.10 -1.02
C GLU A 1 22.91 -18.07 -2.19
N ILE A 2 23.73 -19.08 -2.36
CA ILE A 2 24.69 -19.15 -3.49
C ILE A 2 24.01 -19.55 -4.82
N GLY A 3 22.80 -20.12 -4.76
CA GLY A 3 22.14 -20.74 -5.92
C GLY A 3 21.46 -19.77 -6.90
N SER A 4 20.85 -18.66 -6.43
CA SER A 4 19.98 -17.85 -7.30
C SER A 4 20.76 -16.98 -8.30
N GLY A 5 21.91 -16.46 -7.94
CA GLY A 5 22.72 -15.63 -8.85
C GLY A 5 23.41 -16.48 -9.94
N LEU A 6 23.86 -17.68 -9.62
CA LEU A 6 24.44 -18.61 -10.58
C LEU A 6 23.41 -19.11 -11.60
N VAL A 7 22.24 -19.53 -11.13
CA VAL A 7 21.14 -19.98 -12.01
C VAL A 7 20.70 -18.87 -12.98
N GLY A 8 20.57 -17.65 -12.50
CA GLY A 8 20.21 -16.50 -13.35
C GLY A 8 21.28 -16.21 -14.42
N SER A 9 22.55 -16.27 -14.08
CA SER A 9 23.65 -16.04 -15.06
C SER A 9 23.74 -17.18 -16.09
N GLU A 10 23.57 -18.43 -15.69
CA GLU A 10 23.53 -19.57 -16.60
C GLU A 10 22.37 -19.47 -17.59
N MET A 11 21.18 -19.04 -17.14
CA MET A 11 20.04 -18.78 -18.02
C MET A 11 20.37 -17.68 -19.04
N CYS A 12 20.89 -16.55 -18.62
CA CYS A 12 21.27 -15.46 -19.53
C CYS A 12 22.33 -15.88 -20.55
N ILE A 13 23.30 -16.70 -20.15
CA ILE A 13 24.33 -17.25 -21.07
C ILE A 13 23.69 -18.17 -22.10
N ARG A 14 22.80 -19.07 -21.68
CA ARG A 14 22.09 -20.00 -22.58
C ARG A 14 21.21 -19.24 -23.56
N ASP A 15 20.41 -18.28 -23.07
CA ASP A 15 19.50 -17.51 -23.89
C ASP A 15 20.25 -16.64 -24.92
N ARG A 16 21.37 -16.06 -24.53
CA ARG A 16 22.25 -15.37 -25.47
C ARG A 16 22.79 -16.30 -26.56
N SER A 17 23.19 -17.53 -26.22
CA SER A 17 23.64 -18.53 -27.20
C SER A 17 22.54 -18.91 -28.16
N TRP A 18 21.33 -19.16 -27.63
CA TRP A 18 20.15 -19.46 -28.43
C TRP A 18 19.81 -18.32 -29.41
N CYS A 19 19.80 -17.06 -28.95
CA CYS A 19 19.56 -15.90 -29.79
C CYS A 19 20.57 -15.82 -30.95
N ARG A 20 21.85 -16.09 -30.66
CA ARG A 20 22.92 -16.09 -31.64
C ARG A 20 22.75 -17.18 -32.70
N GLU A 21 22.33 -18.37 -32.31
CA GLU A 21 22.08 -19.53 -33.19
C GLU A 21 20.84 -19.31 -34.07
N ASN A 22 19.88 -18.49 -33.63
CA ASN A 22 18.57 -18.30 -34.26
C ASN A 22 18.37 -16.89 -34.84
N LEU A 23 19.44 -16.14 -35.12
CA LEU A 23 19.41 -14.73 -35.56
C LEU A 23 18.44 -14.46 -36.72
N ASN A 24 18.45 -15.30 -37.76
CA ASN A 24 17.67 -15.13 -38.98
C ASN A 24 16.29 -15.83 -38.93
N GLY A 25 15.95 -16.47 -37.84
CA GLY A 25 14.70 -17.22 -37.65
C GLY A 25 13.87 -16.66 -36.51
N ASP A 26 13.70 -17.48 -35.48
CA ASP A 26 12.84 -17.20 -34.34
C ASP A 26 13.21 -15.93 -33.59
N PHE A 27 14.52 -15.63 -33.46
CA PHE A 27 14.97 -14.38 -32.81
C PHE A 27 14.48 -13.14 -33.58
N LYS A 28 14.54 -13.16 -34.91
CA LYS A 28 14.07 -12.03 -35.72
C LYS A 28 12.57 -11.79 -35.54
N ALA A 29 11.77 -12.84 -35.54
CA ALA A 29 10.34 -12.78 -35.37
C ALA A 29 9.98 -12.26 -33.95
N GLU A 30 10.64 -12.79 -32.93
CA GLU A 30 10.42 -12.38 -31.54
C GLU A 30 10.81 -10.91 -31.31
N LEU A 31 11.93 -10.47 -31.88
CA LEU A 31 12.36 -9.08 -31.82
C LEU A 31 11.34 -8.13 -32.50
N GLU A 32 10.70 -8.55 -33.59
CA GLU A 32 9.66 -7.76 -34.25
C GLU A 32 8.43 -7.58 -33.38
N VAL A 33 8.00 -8.64 -32.68
CA VAL A 33 6.91 -8.56 -31.70
C VAL A 33 7.25 -7.56 -30.61
N GLN A 34 8.45 -7.65 -30.03
CA GLN A 34 8.90 -6.72 -29.01
C GLN A 34 9.04 -5.29 -29.53
N TYR A 35 9.61 -5.10 -30.71
CA TYR A 35 9.70 -3.79 -31.36
C TYR A 35 8.33 -3.11 -31.51
N ASN A 36 7.31 -3.85 -31.88
CA ASN A 36 5.95 -3.31 -32.03
C ASN A 36 5.32 -2.91 -30.70
N SER A 37 5.72 -3.51 -29.60
CA SER A 37 5.25 -3.17 -28.25
C SER A 37 5.90 -1.90 -27.67
N PHE A 38 7.09 -1.51 -28.15
CA PHE A 38 7.77 -0.31 -27.68
C PHE A 38 7.24 0.95 -28.37
N ASN A 39 6.99 1.97 -27.56
CA ASN A 39 6.51 3.25 -28.03
C ASN A 39 7.22 4.40 -27.31
N PRO A 40 8.45 4.78 -27.74
CA PRO A 40 9.23 5.83 -27.12
C PRO A 40 8.47 7.16 -27.11
N THR A 41 8.53 7.89 -26.00
CA THR A 41 7.85 9.17 -25.81
C THR A 41 8.78 10.37 -25.85
N LYS A 42 10.07 10.15 -25.63
CA LYS A 42 11.11 11.20 -25.59
C LYS A 42 12.03 11.22 -26.80
N THR A 43 12.04 10.15 -27.60
CA THR A 43 12.90 9.98 -28.77
C THR A 43 12.11 9.45 -29.96
N GLU A 44 12.59 9.68 -31.16
CA GLU A 44 12.02 9.10 -32.36
C GLU A 44 12.26 7.58 -32.39
N LYS A 45 11.25 6.81 -32.77
CA LYS A 45 11.35 5.37 -32.93
C LYS A 45 12.10 5.05 -34.22
N LEU A 46 13.27 4.44 -34.08
CA LEU A 46 14.06 3.99 -35.23
C LEU A 46 13.34 2.86 -35.99
N SER A 47 13.66 2.67 -37.28
CA SER A 47 13.08 1.58 -38.04
C SER A 47 13.48 0.20 -37.49
N TYR A 48 12.63 -0.79 -37.73
CA TYR A 48 12.89 -2.17 -37.29
C TYR A 48 14.20 -2.72 -37.84
N ASP A 49 14.51 -2.43 -39.12
CA ASP A 49 15.75 -2.93 -39.76
C ASP A 49 17.00 -2.41 -39.08
N ILE A 50 17.00 -1.15 -38.66
CA ILE A 50 18.13 -0.58 -37.91
C ILE A 50 18.29 -1.29 -36.55
N ILE A 51 17.16 -1.45 -35.80
CA ILE A 51 17.16 -2.12 -34.49
C ILE A 51 17.63 -3.56 -34.62
N TYR A 52 17.12 -4.30 -35.63
CA TYR A 52 17.51 -5.68 -35.86
C TYR A 52 19.01 -5.77 -36.22
N SER A 53 19.51 -4.90 -37.09
CA SER A 53 20.92 -4.89 -37.47
C SER A 53 21.85 -4.67 -36.25
N VAL A 54 21.51 -3.72 -35.39
CA VAL A 54 22.26 -3.44 -34.16
C VAL A 54 22.20 -4.65 -33.20
N ALA A 55 21.02 -5.21 -32.96
CA ALA A 55 20.84 -6.36 -32.06
C ALA A 55 21.63 -7.58 -32.58
N ALA A 56 21.53 -7.89 -33.87
CA ALA A 56 22.25 -8.97 -34.50
C ALA A 56 23.77 -8.79 -34.40
N GLY A 57 24.26 -7.54 -34.60
CA GLY A 57 25.69 -7.18 -34.43
C GLY A 57 26.16 -7.41 -32.99
N LEU A 58 25.43 -6.91 -31.99
CA LEU A 58 25.77 -7.10 -30.56
C LEU A 58 25.87 -8.58 -30.18
N LEU A 59 24.94 -9.41 -30.69
CA LEU A 59 24.93 -10.84 -30.44
C LEU A 59 26.06 -11.58 -31.14
N SER A 60 26.31 -11.29 -32.44
CA SER A 60 27.33 -11.95 -33.26
C SER A 60 28.73 -11.64 -32.75
N GLU A 61 29.00 -10.39 -32.39
CA GLU A 61 30.28 -9.92 -31.93
C GLU A 61 30.55 -10.12 -30.44
N ASN A 62 29.58 -10.72 -29.74
CA ASN A 62 29.65 -11.00 -28.30
C ASN A 62 29.82 -9.72 -27.44
N HIS A 63 29.20 -8.63 -27.86
CA HIS A 63 29.27 -7.35 -27.15
C HIS A 63 28.26 -7.23 -25.97
N ILE A 64 27.46 -8.27 -25.75
CA ILE A 64 26.54 -8.33 -24.59
C ILE A 64 27.28 -8.92 -23.39
N LYS A 65 27.53 -8.10 -22.38
CA LYS A 65 28.15 -8.54 -21.13
C LYS A 65 27.10 -9.14 -20.18
N ILE A 66 27.48 -10.18 -19.47
CA ILE A 66 26.67 -10.76 -18.38
C ILE A 66 27.48 -10.61 -17.09
N LEU A 67 27.00 -9.76 -16.21
CA LEU A 67 27.66 -9.38 -14.96
C LEU A 67 26.89 -9.94 -13.77
N VAL A 68 27.58 -10.68 -12.89
CA VAL A 68 26.98 -11.23 -11.65
C VAL A 68 27.40 -10.35 -10.49
N MET A 69 26.46 -9.56 -9.96
CA MET A 69 26.69 -8.66 -8.85
C MET A 69 26.21 -9.27 -7.53
N ASN A 70 27.14 -9.59 -6.66
CA ASN A 70 26.88 -10.08 -5.31
C ASN A 70 27.80 -9.38 -4.30
N GLY A 71 27.62 -9.64 -3.00
CA GLY A 71 28.41 -8.97 -1.95
C GLY A 71 29.93 -9.24 -1.95
N LYS A 72 30.42 -10.07 -2.87
CA LYS A 72 31.85 -10.42 -3.04
C LYS A 72 32.37 -10.06 -4.43
N SER A 73 31.55 -9.50 -5.30
CA SER A 73 31.96 -9.10 -6.65
C SER A 73 32.67 -7.75 -6.60
N ASP A 74 33.76 -7.64 -7.34
CA ASP A 74 34.51 -6.39 -7.54
C ASP A 74 33.98 -5.57 -8.73
N ILE A 75 32.69 -5.67 -9.05
CA ILE A 75 32.04 -4.94 -10.13
C ILE A 75 31.75 -3.52 -9.69
N ASP A 76 32.26 -2.55 -10.43
CA ASP A 76 31.99 -1.13 -10.23
C ASP A 76 31.16 -0.52 -11.37
N SER A 77 30.89 0.78 -11.30
CA SER A 77 30.06 1.48 -12.27
C SER A 77 30.73 1.55 -13.68
N SER A 78 32.02 1.44 -13.78
CA SER A 78 32.74 1.46 -15.08
C SER A 78 32.51 0.19 -15.90
N ASP A 79 32.22 -0.94 -15.24
CA ASP A 79 31.96 -2.21 -15.89
C ASP A 79 30.67 -2.23 -16.73
N TYR A 80 29.70 -1.41 -16.35
CA TYR A 80 28.36 -1.38 -16.96
C TYR A 80 27.90 0.02 -17.41
N SER A 81 28.79 1.02 -17.41
CA SER A 81 28.48 2.38 -17.87
C SER A 81 28.24 2.46 -19.38
N GLU A 82 28.80 1.53 -20.15
CA GLU A 82 28.71 1.50 -21.58
C GLU A 82 28.32 0.12 -22.13
N GLY A 83 27.70 0.12 -23.30
CA GLY A 83 27.29 -1.09 -24.01
C GLY A 83 26.00 -1.71 -23.51
N CYS A 84 25.72 -2.93 -23.98
CA CYS A 84 24.57 -3.73 -23.59
C CYS A 84 24.99 -4.70 -22.48
N ASN A 85 24.41 -4.54 -21.31
CA ASN A 85 24.77 -5.32 -20.13
C ASN A 85 23.55 -6.03 -19.53
N PHE A 86 23.69 -7.32 -19.20
CA PHE A 86 22.76 -8.06 -18.35
C PHE A 86 23.38 -8.17 -16.96
N ILE A 87 22.72 -7.56 -15.97
CA ILE A 87 23.22 -7.57 -14.60
C ILE A 87 22.32 -8.48 -13.77
N VAL A 88 22.90 -9.53 -13.23
CA VAL A 88 22.21 -10.53 -12.41
C VAL A 88 22.70 -10.42 -10.96
N GLY A 89 21.79 -10.31 -10.02
CA GLY A 89 22.17 -10.24 -8.60
C GLY A 89 20.97 -10.32 -7.67
N GLY A 90 21.27 -10.41 -6.41
CA GLY A 90 20.30 -10.49 -5.33
C GLY A 90 20.09 -9.14 -4.62
N ASN A 91 20.25 -9.16 -3.30
CA ASN A 91 20.03 -7.97 -2.44
C ASN A 91 20.91 -6.78 -2.79
N THR A 92 22.07 -6.99 -3.37
CA THR A 92 23.01 -5.94 -3.76
C THR A 92 22.43 -5.02 -4.82
N LEU A 93 21.65 -5.56 -5.78
CA LEU A 93 21.01 -4.76 -6.84
C LEU A 93 19.97 -3.79 -6.29
N GLY A 94 19.30 -4.15 -5.20
CA GLY A 94 18.25 -3.32 -4.58
C GLY A 94 18.77 -2.19 -3.70
N ARG A 95 20.07 -2.17 -3.36
CA ARG A 95 20.61 -1.24 -2.36
C ARG A 95 21.96 -0.66 -2.79
N GLY A 96 22.04 0.67 -2.77
CA GLY A 96 23.32 1.37 -2.95
C GLY A 96 23.84 1.46 -4.37
N VAL A 97 23.22 0.80 -5.36
CA VAL A 97 23.64 0.82 -6.75
C VAL A 97 22.63 1.57 -7.61
N THR A 98 23.11 2.42 -8.50
CA THR A 98 22.29 3.10 -9.50
C THR A 98 22.77 2.63 -10.87
N PHE A 99 21.84 2.26 -11.73
CA PHE A 99 22.10 1.83 -13.09
C PHE A 99 21.63 2.91 -14.08
N PRO A 100 22.53 3.81 -14.53
CA PRO A 100 22.19 4.74 -15.60
C PRO A 100 21.77 3.97 -16.85
N GLY A 101 20.71 4.40 -17.52
CA GLY A 101 20.27 3.76 -18.75
C GLY A 101 19.58 2.38 -18.56
N LEU A 102 19.24 1.98 -17.34
CA LEU A 102 18.46 0.75 -17.10
C LEU A 102 17.12 0.83 -17.82
N GLN A 103 16.83 -0.12 -18.71
CA GLN A 103 15.61 -0.15 -19.53
C GLN A 103 14.73 -1.36 -19.24
N THR A 104 15.33 -2.52 -18.96
CA THR A 104 14.59 -3.75 -18.71
C THR A 104 14.88 -4.26 -17.31
N ILE A 105 13.82 -4.61 -16.58
CA ILE A 105 13.88 -5.08 -15.21
C ILE A 105 13.12 -6.40 -15.12
N TYR A 106 13.78 -7.43 -14.57
CA TYR A 106 13.15 -8.68 -14.21
C TYR A 106 13.20 -8.82 -12.68
N TYR A 107 12.09 -8.49 -12.02
CA TYR A 107 12.01 -8.43 -10.56
C TYR A 107 11.32 -9.67 -9.98
N THR A 108 12.10 -10.55 -9.35
CA THR A 108 11.62 -11.83 -8.80
C THR A 108 11.72 -11.92 -7.28
N ARG A 109 12.10 -10.83 -6.61
CA ARG A 109 12.29 -10.88 -5.18
C ARG A 109 10.96 -11.01 -4.46
N THR A 110 10.76 -12.12 -3.75
CA THR A 110 9.61 -12.37 -2.91
C THR A 110 9.99 -12.31 -1.43
N SER A 111 9.06 -11.91 -0.58
CA SER A 111 9.18 -11.96 0.87
C SER A 111 7.83 -12.34 1.47
N LYS A 112 7.82 -13.22 2.46
CA LYS A 112 6.59 -13.54 3.22
C LYS A 112 6.04 -12.36 3.99
N LYS A 113 6.91 -11.42 4.36
CA LYS A 113 6.57 -10.18 5.08
C LYS A 113 7.40 -9.05 4.49
N PRO A 114 6.96 -8.45 3.38
CA PRO A 114 7.68 -7.35 2.75
C PRO A 114 7.72 -6.13 3.67
N GLN A 115 8.79 -5.37 3.56
CA GLN A 115 9.02 -4.16 4.34
C GLN A 115 9.04 -2.95 3.42
N ALA A 116 8.26 -1.93 3.73
CA ALA A 116 8.08 -0.75 2.89
C ALA A 116 9.40 -0.01 2.65
N ASP A 117 10.24 0.15 3.68
CA ASP A 117 11.56 0.75 3.57
C ASP A 117 12.46 0.05 2.53
N THR A 118 12.42 -1.27 2.52
CA THR A 118 13.14 -2.09 1.54
C THR A 118 12.54 -1.96 0.15
N MET A 119 11.21 -1.99 0.05
CA MET A 119 10.51 -1.84 -1.24
C MET A 119 10.75 -0.44 -1.83
N TRP A 120 10.74 0.62 -1.03
CA TRP A 120 11.08 1.98 -1.46
C TRP A 120 12.51 2.09 -1.99
N GLN A 121 13.48 1.43 -1.33
CA GLN A 121 14.84 1.38 -1.84
C GLN A 121 14.92 0.70 -3.21
N HIS A 122 14.10 -0.33 -3.44
CA HIS A 122 14.02 -1.04 -4.72
C HIS A 122 13.25 -0.25 -5.78
N SER A 123 12.29 0.61 -5.41
CA SER A 123 11.46 1.37 -6.36
C SER A 123 12.27 2.35 -7.22
N ARG A 124 13.51 2.68 -6.83
CA ARG A 124 14.43 3.47 -7.68
C ARG A 124 14.70 2.81 -9.04
N MET A 125 14.47 1.50 -9.18
CA MET A 125 14.56 0.80 -10.46
C MET A 125 13.60 1.36 -11.50
N PHE A 126 12.43 1.88 -11.10
CA PHE A 126 11.46 2.46 -12.03
C PHE A 126 11.96 3.76 -12.65
N GLY A 127 12.70 4.60 -11.90
CA GLY A 127 13.32 5.85 -12.36
C GLY A 127 12.35 6.86 -12.98
N TYR A 128 12.47 8.13 -12.61
CA TYR A 128 11.64 9.20 -13.16
C TYR A 128 12.30 9.91 -14.37
N ASP A 129 13.58 9.72 -14.57
CA ASP A 129 14.41 10.34 -15.62
C ASP A 129 14.40 9.56 -16.94
N ARG A 130 13.79 8.36 -16.96
CA ARG A 130 13.75 7.45 -18.09
C ARG A 130 12.55 7.72 -18.99
N ASP A 131 12.60 7.20 -20.21
CA ASP A 131 11.44 7.19 -21.10
C ASP A 131 10.53 6.00 -20.75
N PRO A 132 9.31 6.22 -20.21
CA PRO A 132 8.39 5.13 -19.86
C PRO A 132 8.05 4.23 -21.05
N GLY A 133 8.01 4.78 -22.28
CA GLY A 133 7.74 4.03 -23.50
C GLY A 133 8.88 3.09 -23.92
N MET A 134 10.04 3.24 -23.31
CA MET A 134 11.24 2.40 -23.52
C MET A 134 11.51 1.47 -22.34
N MET A 135 10.74 1.57 -21.27
CA MET A 135 10.89 0.72 -20.08
C MET A 135 10.09 -0.56 -20.21
N MET A 136 10.72 -1.68 -19.86
CA MET A 136 10.03 -2.97 -19.73
C MET A 136 10.28 -3.55 -18.34
N ILE A 137 9.20 -3.94 -17.66
CA ILE A 137 9.25 -4.45 -16.31
C ILE A 137 8.51 -5.80 -16.25
N PHE A 138 9.25 -6.84 -15.92
CA PHE A 138 8.72 -8.16 -15.64
C PHE A 138 8.63 -8.33 -14.13
N ILE A 139 7.41 -8.39 -13.61
CA ILE A 139 7.13 -8.46 -12.18
C ILE A 139 5.85 -9.27 -11.94
N GLU A 140 5.82 -10.05 -10.86
CA GLU A 140 4.59 -10.74 -10.45
C GLU A 140 3.50 -9.74 -10.03
N GLU A 141 2.25 -10.06 -10.32
CA GLU A 141 1.09 -9.19 -10.03
C GLU A 141 1.01 -8.79 -8.55
N ASN A 142 1.29 -9.70 -7.63
CA ASN A 142 1.28 -9.41 -6.19
C ASN A 142 2.37 -8.41 -5.79
N LEU A 143 3.54 -8.50 -6.40
CA LEU A 143 4.64 -7.56 -6.16
C LEU A 143 4.34 -6.20 -6.79
N TYR A 144 3.73 -6.18 -7.97
CA TYR A 144 3.26 -4.94 -8.59
C TYR A 144 2.25 -4.21 -7.70
N LYS A 145 1.26 -4.92 -7.15
CA LYS A 145 0.29 -4.36 -6.19
C LYS A 145 0.98 -3.75 -4.98
N LEU A 146 1.98 -4.43 -4.40
CA LEU A 146 2.75 -3.87 -3.28
C LEU A 146 3.47 -2.56 -3.62
N PHE A 147 4.05 -2.45 -4.82
CA PHE A 147 4.67 -1.19 -5.26
C PHE A 147 3.62 -0.10 -5.49
N ALA A 148 2.46 -0.44 -6.04
CA ALA A 148 1.35 0.50 -6.20
C ALA A 148 0.85 1.03 -4.85
N ASP A 149 0.72 0.16 -3.85
CA ASP A 149 0.32 0.51 -2.49
C ASP A 149 1.34 1.42 -1.80
N ILE A 150 2.63 1.15 -1.99
CA ILE A 150 3.72 2.01 -1.47
C ILE A 150 3.68 3.39 -2.14
N ASN A 151 3.41 3.43 -3.44
CA ASN A 151 3.27 4.68 -4.16
C ASN A 151 2.05 5.49 -3.68
N ALA A 152 0.92 4.84 -3.41
CA ALA A 152 -0.25 5.47 -2.82
C ALA A 152 0.06 6.05 -1.43
N THR A 153 0.79 5.29 -0.58
CA THR A 153 1.27 5.78 0.71
C THR A 153 2.15 7.03 0.57
N ASN A 154 3.09 7.02 -0.37
CA ASN A 154 3.96 8.17 -0.63
C ASN A 154 3.17 9.39 -1.10
N ASN A 155 2.20 9.22 -1.99
CA ASN A 155 1.34 10.29 -2.47
C ASN A 155 0.47 10.88 -1.34
N SER A 156 -0.01 10.03 -0.42
CA SER A 156 -0.74 10.47 0.77
C SER A 156 0.14 11.34 1.68
N ILE A 157 1.40 10.95 1.89
CA ILE A 157 2.37 11.75 2.67
C ILE A 157 2.58 13.11 2.01
N ILE A 158 2.84 13.14 0.70
CA ILE A 158 3.06 14.38 -0.05
C ILE A 158 1.84 15.31 0.08
N ALA A 159 0.63 14.76 -0.10
CA ALA A 159 -0.60 15.52 0.01
C ALA A 159 -0.83 16.09 1.42
N GLN A 160 -0.42 15.39 2.48
CA GLN A 160 -0.48 15.89 3.85
C GLN A 160 0.51 17.05 4.06
N ILE A 161 1.73 16.92 3.57
CA ILE A 161 2.77 17.97 3.62
C ILE A 161 2.31 19.23 2.87
N GLU A 162 1.80 19.08 1.65
CA GLU A 162 1.32 20.18 0.82
C GLU A 162 0.15 20.96 1.47
N ARG A 163 -0.61 20.29 2.33
CA ARG A 163 -1.71 20.90 3.12
C ARG A 163 -1.24 21.53 4.43
N GLY A 164 0.04 21.46 4.76
CA GLY A 164 0.62 21.98 6.01
C GLY A 164 0.15 21.21 7.25
N ILE A 165 -0.07 19.89 7.11
CA ILE A 165 -0.39 19.01 8.24
C ILE A 165 0.93 18.69 8.95
N ASP A 166 1.08 19.13 10.20
CA ASP A 166 2.29 18.90 11.00
C ASP A 166 2.38 17.46 11.50
N ASP A 167 1.24 16.85 11.83
CA ASP A 167 1.14 15.47 12.33
C ASP A 167 0.81 14.51 11.16
N ILE A 168 1.86 14.10 10.43
CA ILE A 168 1.74 13.24 9.25
C ILE A 168 1.43 11.80 9.68
N LYS A 169 0.31 11.28 9.22
CA LYS A 169 -0.08 9.88 9.45
C LYS A 169 0.35 8.99 8.29
N LEU A 170 0.99 7.88 8.65
CA LEU A 170 1.44 6.88 7.68
C LEU A 170 0.42 5.75 7.56
N TYR A 171 0.03 5.48 6.33
CA TYR A 171 -0.87 4.39 5.98
C TYR A 171 -0.10 3.29 5.23
N TYR A 172 -0.25 2.05 5.68
CA TYR A 172 0.31 0.88 5.00
C TYR A 172 -0.76 -0.20 4.82
N PRO A 173 -0.83 -0.84 3.64
CA PRO A 173 -1.74 -1.95 3.42
C PRO A 173 -1.36 -3.17 4.26
N ASN A 174 -2.35 -4.03 4.50
CA ASN A 174 -2.15 -5.26 5.27
C ASN A 174 -1.10 -6.16 4.59
N GLY A 175 -0.19 -6.71 5.40
CA GLY A 175 0.89 -7.55 4.90
C GLY A 175 2.18 -6.80 4.55
N LEU A 176 2.17 -5.47 4.52
CA LEU A 176 3.35 -4.64 4.36
C LEU A 176 3.74 -4.03 5.70
N ASN A 177 4.94 -4.33 6.21
CA ASN A 177 5.44 -3.68 7.41
C ASN A 177 6.20 -2.40 7.02
N PRO A 178 6.11 -1.30 7.81
CA PRO A 178 6.83 -0.06 7.50
C PRO A 178 8.35 -0.27 7.46
N THR A 179 8.86 -1.02 8.44
CA THR A 179 10.28 -1.39 8.55
C THR A 179 10.45 -2.67 9.38
N ARG A 180 11.67 -3.03 9.73
CA ARG A 180 11.96 -4.19 10.58
C ARG A 180 11.40 -3.97 11.97
N LYS A 181 10.84 -5.03 12.60
CA LYS A 181 10.25 -4.95 13.93
C LYS A 181 11.18 -4.39 15.00
N ASN A 182 12.48 -4.64 14.90
CA ASN A 182 13.49 -4.16 15.84
C ASN A 182 13.89 -2.69 15.63
N VAL A 183 13.36 -2.02 14.63
CA VAL A 183 13.58 -0.58 14.37
C VAL A 183 12.38 0.24 14.83
N LEU A 184 11.19 -0.37 14.91
CA LEU A 184 9.99 0.29 15.44
C LEU A 184 10.06 0.31 16.97
N ASP A 185 10.01 1.48 17.54
CA ASP A 185 9.80 1.66 18.96
C ASP A 185 8.29 1.46 19.25
N ASN A 186 7.95 0.27 19.75
CA ASN A 186 6.57 -0.09 20.06
C ASN A 186 5.96 0.75 21.20
N ASP A 187 6.78 1.45 21.95
CA ASP A 187 6.32 2.35 23.02
C ASP A 187 5.89 3.71 22.47
N HIS A 188 6.26 4.03 21.21
CA HIS A 188 5.95 5.29 20.54
C HIS A 188 5.10 5.13 19.28
N VAL A 189 4.77 3.91 18.87
CA VAL A 189 3.97 3.65 17.68
C VAL A 189 2.76 2.80 18.03
N GLU A 190 1.58 3.34 17.76
CA GLU A 190 0.33 2.59 17.85
C GLU A 190 -0.10 2.09 16.47
N ILE A 191 -0.61 0.87 16.43
CA ILE A 191 -1.06 0.24 15.19
C ILE A 191 -2.58 0.07 15.23
N ILE A 192 -3.27 0.68 14.28
CA ILE A 192 -4.71 0.51 14.07
C ILE A 192 -4.90 -0.37 12.85
N SER A 193 -5.46 -1.56 13.06
CA SER A 193 -5.67 -2.54 12.01
C SER A 193 -7.07 -2.42 11.40
N GLY A 194 -7.17 -2.37 10.08
CA GLY A 194 -8.43 -2.51 9.37
C GLY A 194 -9.06 -3.89 9.60
N GLY A 195 -10.38 -3.98 9.39
CA GLY A 195 -11.14 -5.20 9.69
C GLY A 195 -11.44 -5.43 11.17
N THR A 196 -10.82 -4.66 12.06
CA THR A 196 -11.04 -4.72 13.51
C THR A 196 -12.10 -3.71 13.93
N ASN A 197 -12.93 -4.09 14.89
CA ASN A 197 -13.93 -3.22 15.50
C ASN A 197 -13.35 -2.50 16.71
N TYR A 198 -13.45 -1.17 16.73
CA TYR A 198 -12.98 -0.31 17.81
C TYR A 198 -14.13 0.44 18.45
N TYR A 199 -14.25 0.38 19.75
CA TYR A 199 -15.27 1.08 20.55
C TYR A 199 -14.71 1.48 21.91
N PRO A 200 -15.15 2.61 22.50
CA PRO A 200 -14.72 3.03 23.82
C PRO A 200 -15.30 2.14 24.93
N PHE A 201 -14.50 1.83 25.95
CA PHE A 201 -14.99 1.16 27.17
C PHE A 201 -15.78 2.12 28.06
N TYR A 202 -15.39 3.39 28.04
CA TYR A 202 -16.02 4.47 28.83
C TYR A 202 -16.49 5.57 27.87
N PRO A 203 -17.58 5.31 27.13
CA PRO A 203 -18.08 6.29 26.16
C PRO A 203 -18.67 7.49 26.88
N ASP A 204 -18.46 8.69 26.30
CA ASP A 204 -19.16 9.90 26.65
C ASP A 204 -19.42 10.75 25.40
N ASN A 205 -20.39 11.67 25.46
CA ASN A 205 -20.77 12.55 24.36
C ASN A 205 -20.73 14.00 24.85
N ASP A 206 -20.26 14.90 24.00
CA ASP A 206 -20.27 16.34 24.25
C ASP A 206 -21.69 16.89 24.30
N SER A 207 -22.54 16.47 23.36
CA SER A 207 -23.97 16.77 23.32
C SER A 207 -24.76 15.58 22.79
N ILE A 208 -25.48 14.91 23.70
CA ILE A 208 -26.33 13.77 23.34
C ILE A 208 -27.53 14.21 22.49
N GLU A 209 -28.02 15.45 22.71
CA GLU A 209 -29.18 16.00 21.98
C GLU A 209 -28.80 16.28 20.52
N GLU A 210 -27.66 16.92 20.29
CA GLU A 210 -27.17 17.24 18.95
C GLU A 210 -26.86 15.96 18.18
N LEU A 211 -26.18 15.00 18.81
CA LEU A 211 -25.89 13.71 18.20
C LEU A 211 -27.15 12.89 17.89
N SER A 212 -28.15 12.95 18.78
CA SER A 212 -29.45 12.29 18.55
C SER A 212 -30.22 12.93 17.40
N LYS A 213 -30.14 14.26 17.27
CA LYS A 213 -30.73 15.00 16.14
C LYS A 213 -30.02 14.70 14.84
N LEU A 214 -28.68 14.62 14.84
CA LEU A 214 -27.87 14.24 13.68
C LEU A 214 -28.23 12.83 13.18
N LEU A 215 -28.51 11.91 14.09
CA LEU A 215 -28.86 10.52 13.77
C LEU A 215 -30.36 10.28 13.60
N GLU A 216 -31.24 11.29 13.82
CA GLU A 216 -32.70 11.16 13.69
C GLU A 216 -33.16 10.62 12.32
N PRO A 217 -32.57 11.04 11.17
CA PRO A 217 -32.99 10.58 9.85
C PRO A 217 -32.74 9.07 9.62
N PHE A 218 -31.90 8.43 10.43
CA PHE A 218 -31.47 7.05 10.24
C PHE A 218 -32.26 6.14 11.20
N SER A 219 -33.23 5.41 10.64
CA SER A 219 -34.05 4.46 11.40
C SER A 219 -33.24 3.22 11.78
N ASP A 220 -33.53 2.63 12.93
CA ASP A 220 -32.98 1.34 13.37
C ASP A 220 -33.66 0.11 12.75
N THR A 221 -34.71 0.32 11.95
CA THR A 221 -35.37 -0.72 11.16
C THR A 221 -34.62 -1.09 9.88
N GLU A 222 -33.86 -0.14 9.35
CA GLU A 222 -33.02 -0.43 8.19
C GLU A 222 -31.74 -1.14 8.60
N PRO A 223 -31.25 -2.09 7.80
CA PRO A 223 -30.03 -2.81 8.12
C PRO A 223 -28.80 -1.89 8.19
N TYR A 224 -28.67 -0.96 7.25
CA TYR A 224 -27.60 0.03 7.17
C TYR A 224 -27.98 1.19 6.24
N TYR A 225 -27.18 2.24 6.31
CA TYR A 225 -27.25 3.38 5.40
C TYR A 225 -25.88 3.64 4.77
N GLN A 226 -25.88 4.03 3.50
CA GLN A 226 -24.68 4.52 2.85
C GLN A 226 -24.60 6.04 3.06
N VAL A 227 -23.52 6.51 3.69
CA VAL A 227 -23.35 7.91 4.07
C VAL A 227 -21.96 8.41 3.60
N SER A 228 -21.78 9.72 3.51
CA SER A 228 -20.46 10.29 3.21
C SER A 228 -19.49 10.06 4.38
N LEU A 229 -18.20 9.90 4.11
CA LEU A 229 -17.21 9.84 5.19
C LEU A 229 -17.14 11.15 5.99
N ARG A 230 -17.51 12.27 5.41
CA ARG A 230 -17.64 13.54 6.14
C ARG A 230 -18.71 13.47 7.23
N PHE A 231 -19.85 12.82 6.93
CA PHE A 231 -20.90 12.58 7.92
C PHE A 231 -20.41 11.65 9.05
N ILE A 232 -19.67 10.59 8.72
CA ILE A 232 -19.05 9.72 9.73
C ILE A 232 -18.11 10.51 10.63
N LYS A 233 -17.26 11.36 10.05
CA LYS A 233 -16.34 12.23 10.78
C LYS A 233 -17.07 13.22 11.68
N GLU A 234 -18.13 13.87 11.20
CA GLU A 234 -18.98 14.76 11.96
C GLU A 234 -19.66 14.04 13.14
N THR A 235 -20.19 12.84 12.91
CA THR A 235 -20.79 12.01 13.96
C THR A 235 -19.76 11.68 15.06
N LEU A 236 -18.55 11.30 14.67
CA LEU A 236 -17.47 11.01 15.61
C LEU A 236 -16.98 12.22 16.38
N ALA A 237 -17.13 13.43 15.85
CA ALA A 237 -16.72 14.66 16.54
C ALA A 237 -17.53 14.93 17.83
N HIS A 238 -18.72 14.35 17.96
CA HIS A 238 -19.54 14.41 19.19
C HIS A 238 -19.17 13.37 20.25
N ILE A 239 -18.18 12.52 19.99
CA ILE A 239 -17.66 11.56 20.95
C ILE A 239 -16.51 12.19 21.74
N ILE A 240 -16.58 12.13 23.06
CA ILE A 240 -15.50 12.62 23.90
C ILE A 240 -14.34 11.60 23.84
N PRO A 241 -13.11 12.05 23.51
CA PRO A 241 -11.95 11.18 23.48
C PRO A 241 -11.72 10.48 24.82
N SER A 242 -11.34 9.21 24.78
CA SER A 242 -10.90 8.44 25.95
C SER A 242 -9.59 7.71 25.62
N PRO A 243 -8.76 7.39 26.64
CA PRO A 243 -7.46 6.74 26.40
C PRO A 243 -7.53 5.42 25.67
N ASP A 244 -8.66 4.71 25.79
CA ASP A 244 -8.94 3.41 25.17
C ASP A 244 -9.57 3.51 23.78
N PHE A 245 -9.96 4.72 23.35
CA PHE A 245 -10.58 4.95 22.03
C PHE A 245 -9.87 6.09 21.31
N LYS A 246 -9.04 5.76 20.36
CA LYS A 246 -8.16 6.67 19.63
C LYS A 246 -8.91 7.54 18.61
N LEU A 247 -9.83 8.37 19.10
CA LEU A 247 -10.72 9.19 18.27
C LEU A 247 -9.94 10.08 17.28
N GLN A 248 -8.85 10.71 17.73
CA GLN A 248 -8.02 11.57 16.88
C GLN A 248 -7.39 10.79 15.73
N ALA A 249 -6.87 9.59 15.99
CA ALA A 249 -6.31 8.73 14.96
C ALA A 249 -7.38 8.33 13.93
N PHE A 250 -8.60 7.97 14.36
CA PHE A 250 -9.69 7.67 13.43
C PHE A 250 -10.07 8.89 12.60
N GLN A 251 -10.15 10.08 13.18
CA GLN A 251 -10.43 11.31 12.44
C GLN A 251 -9.35 11.62 11.40
N SER A 252 -8.07 11.46 11.75
CA SER A 252 -6.95 11.64 10.83
C SER A 252 -6.97 10.64 9.68
N ILE A 253 -7.32 9.37 9.96
CA ILE A 253 -7.49 8.33 8.93
C ILE A 253 -8.62 8.72 7.95
N LEU A 254 -9.76 9.18 8.48
CA LEU A 254 -10.88 9.62 7.64
C LEU A 254 -10.48 10.83 6.78
N ASP A 255 -9.68 11.76 7.32
CA ASP A 255 -9.14 12.89 6.55
C ASP A 255 -8.24 12.43 5.41
N THR A 256 -7.39 11.45 5.66
CA THR A 256 -6.53 10.85 4.63
C THR A 256 -7.36 10.25 3.50
N ILE A 257 -8.37 9.45 3.82
CA ILE A 257 -9.25 8.84 2.82
C ILE A 257 -10.03 9.92 2.04
N LEU A 258 -10.55 10.95 2.73
CA LEU A 258 -11.25 12.07 2.09
C LEU A 258 -10.34 12.95 1.22
N ALA A 259 -9.06 12.96 1.53
CA ALA A 259 -8.05 13.66 0.74
C ALA A 259 -7.81 12.99 -0.60
N GLU A 260 -7.75 11.67 -0.62
CA GLU A 260 -7.61 10.86 -1.84
C GLU A 260 -8.92 10.86 -2.65
N GLN A 261 -10.05 10.71 -1.98
CA GLN A 261 -11.38 10.66 -2.59
C GLN A 261 -12.39 11.50 -1.81
N SER A 262 -12.56 12.75 -2.20
CA SER A 262 -13.43 13.72 -1.50
C SER A 262 -14.91 13.33 -1.42
N THR A 263 -15.36 12.40 -2.27
CA THR A 263 -16.73 11.85 -2.34
C THR A 263 -16.83 10.46 -1.73
N ALA A 264 -15.79 10.00 -1.01
CA ALA A 264 -15.77 8.69 -0.40
C ALA A 264 -16.98 8.48 0.54
N GLN A 265 -17.52 7.27 0.48
CA GLN A 265 -18.69 6.85 1.24
C GLN A 265 -18.33 5.73 2.19
N GLY A 266 -19.03 5.72 3.33
CA GLY A 266 -18.97 4.64 4.30
C GLY A 266 -20.36 4.10 4.63
N ILE A 267 -20.41 3.22 5.59
CA ILE A 267 -21.64 2.56 6.07
C ILE A 267 -21.94 3.05 7.48
N LEU A 268 -23.18 3.45 7.70
CA LEU A 268 -23.73 3.74 9.02
C LEU A 268 -24.73 2.67 9.41
N ILE A 269 -24.56 2.12 10.60
CA ILE A 269 -25.53 1.23 11.27
C ILE A 269 -26.00 1.95 12.52
N ALA A 270 -27.24 2.37 12.57
CA ALA A 270 -27.83 3.04 13.74
C ALA A 270 -28.77 2.09 14.49
N ARG A 271 -28.62 1.99 15.81
CA ARG A 271 -29.47 1.16 16.68
C ARG A 271 -29.81 1.91 17.94
N ARG A 272 -31.06 1.85 18.34
CA ARG A 272 -31.61 2.54 19.52
C ARG A 272 -32.12 1.56 20.58
N GLY A 273 -32.35 2.08 21.76
CA GLY A 273 -33.03 1.34 22.84
C GLY A 273 -32.25 0.16 23.42
N ARG A 274 -30.91 0.12 23.24
CA ARG A 274 -30.11 -0.96 23.85
C ARG A 274 -29.92 -0.77 25.34
N ASN A 275 -30.36 -1.76 26.09
CA ASN A 275 -30.19 -1.78 27.55
C ASN A 275 -28.95 -2.60 27.94
N VAL A 276 -27.90 -1.94 28.38
CA VAL A 276 -26.63 -2.57 28.82
C VAL A 276 -26.69 -3.11 30.24
N ALA A 277 -27.78 -2.88 30.99
CA ALA A 277 -27.95 -3.41 32.35
C ALA A 277 -28.08 -4.94 32.37
N GLN A 278 -28.45 -5.57 31.27
CA GLN A 278 -28.64 -7.02 31.19
C GLN A 278 -27.32 -7.83 31.17
N GLY A 279 -26.18 -7.20 30.96
CA GLY A 279 -24.87 -7.75 31.28
C GLY A 279 -24.42 -9.02 30.54
N THR A 280 -25.08 -9.36 29.44
CA THR A 280 -24.80 -10.58 28.69
C THR A 280 -24.24 -10.31 27.33
N GLY A 281 -22.96 -9.95 27.20
CA GLY A 281 -22.37 -10.01 25.92
C GLY A 281 -21.61 -8.75 25.44
N ALA A 282 -21.03 -8.86 24.26
CA ALA A 282 -20.34 -7.78 23.59
C ALA A 282 -21.27 -6.61 23.25
N LEU A 283 -20.74 -5.40 23.18
CA LEU A 283 -21.47 -4.21 22.74
C LEU A 283 -22.10 -4.45 21.35
N LEU A 284 -21.32 -5.02 20.45
CA LEU A 284 -21.74 -5.32 19.08
C LEU A 284 -22.58 -6.61 19.04
N SER A 285 -23.79 -6.53 18.48
CA SER A 285 -24.60 -7.72 18.27
C SER A 285 -23.98 -8.63 17.20
N PRO A 286 -24.19 -9.97 17.28
CA PRO A 286 -23.68 -10.87 16.24
C PRO A 286 -24.14 -10.50 14.83
N ASN A 287 -25.40 -10.04 14.68
CA ASN A 287 -25.94 -9.63 13.39
C ASN A 287 -25.28 -8.35 12.86
N ASP A 288 -25.10 -7.34 13.70
CA ASP A 288 -24.42 -6.11 13.29
C ASP A 288 -22.93 -6.34 13.03
N TRP A 289 -22.31 -7.27 13.77
CA TRP A 289 -20.95 -7.71 13.52
C TRP A 289 -20.82 -8.38 12.14
N GLN A 290 -21.69 -9.33 11.80
CA GLN A 290 -21.69 -9.99 10.49
C GLN A 290 -21.98 -9.01 9.37
N LEU A 291 -22.94 -8.10 9.59
CA LEU A 291 -23.28 -7.05 8.63
C LEU A 291 -22.06 -6.13 8.38
N GLY A 292 -21.42 -5.64 9.44
CA GLY A 292 -20.21 -4.82 9.32
C GLY A 292 -19.05 -5.55 8.65
N ALA A 293 -18.89 -6.84 8.93
CA ALA A 293 -17.85 -7.68 8.29
C ALA A 293 -18.07 -7.90 6.79
N SER A 294 -19.30 -7.78 6.29
CA SER A 294 -19.59 -7.91 4.86
C SER A 294 -19.05 -6.75 4.00
N PHE A 295 -18.77 -5.60 4.63
CA PHE A 295 -18.19 -4.42 3.94
C PHE A 295 -16.67 -4.40 4.13
N THR A 296 -15.95 -5.12 3.29
CA THR A 296 -14.50 -5.28 3.39
C THR A 296 -13.71 -4.05 2.92
N ASP A 297 -14.26 -3.26 2.01
CA ASP A 297 -13.65 -2.12 1.34
C ASP A 297 -14.09 -0.75 1.88
N LYS A 298 -14.94 -0.73 2.92
CA LYS A 298 -15.57 0.51 3.43
C LYS A 298 -15.32 0.71 4.92
N VAL A 299 -15.30 1.98 5.32
CA VAL A 299 -15.45 2.35 6.72
C VAL A 299 -16.87 2.06 7.17
N VAL A 300 -17.02 1.37 8.28
CA VAL A 300 -18.31 1.08 8.91
C VAL A 300 -18.36 1.75 10.27
N LEU A 301 -19.31 2.64 10.47
CA LEU A 301 -19.62 3.21 11.78
C LEU A 301 -20.93 2.63 12.29
N THR A 302 -20.87 1.93 13.41
CA THR A 302 -22.07 1.48 14.13
C THR A 302 -22.30 2.39 15.32
N MET A 303 -23.47 3.01 15.40
CA MET A 303 -23.87 3.89 16.50
C MET A 303 -24.98 3.23 17.33
N TYR A 304 -24.68 2.94 18.59
CA TYR A 304 -25.64 2.38 19.53
C TYR A 304 -26.11 3.43 20.51
N GLN A 305 -27.42 3.72 20.52
CA GLN A 305 -28.02 4.45 21.63
C GLN A 305 -28.29 3.49 22.77
N VAL A 306 -27.59 3.67 23.86
CA VAL A 306 -27.58 2.78 24.99
C VAL A 306 -28.08 3.47 26.25
N THR A 307 -28.74 2.67 27.11
CA THR A 307 -29.13 3.07 28.47
C THR A 307 -28.73 1.95 29.43
N GLY A 308 -28.44 2.28 30.67
CA GLY A 308 -28.12 1.26 31.66
C GLY A 308 -27.72 1.83 33.01
N THR A 309 -27.83 1.01 34.04
CA THR A 309 -27.49 1.39 35.43
C THR A 309 -26.06 1.01 35.79
N LYS A 310 -25.48 0.00 35.12
CA LYS A 310 -24.11 -0.44 35.42
C LYS A 310 -23.08 0.48 34.71
N GLY A 311 -22.38 1.26 35.50
CA GLY A 311 -21.29 2.13 35.03
C GLY A 311 -21.73 3.46 34.41
N TRP A 312 -23.02 3.61 34.05
CA TRP A 312 -23.52 4.77 33.32
C TRP A 312 -24.64 5.51 34.03
N ASN A 313 -24.97 5.10 35.27
CA ASN A 313 -25.95 5.76 36.15
C ASN A 313 -27.29 6.08 35.50
N GLY A 314 -27.78 5.19 34.61
CA GLY A 314 -29.00 5.39 33.86
C GLY A 314 -28.93 6.48 32.78
N LYS A 315 -27.80 7.08 32.56
CA LYS A 315 -27.57 8.08 31.50
C LYS A 315 -27.72 7.42 30.12
N GLN A 316 -28.47 8.06 29.24
CA GLN A 316 -28.53 7.65 27.85
C GLN A 316 -27.33 8.22 27.12
N MET A 317 -26.71 7.45 26.23
CA MET A 317 -25.60 7.94 25.41
C MET A 317 -25.47 7.17 24.10
N TRP A 318 -24.78 7.75 23.14
CA TRP A 318 -24.41 7.10 21.89
C TRP A 318 -23.00 6.54 21.99
N VAL A 319 -22.86 5.27 21.68
CA VAL A 319 -21.57 4.56 21.67
C VAL A 319 -21.20 4.23 20.25
N PRO A 320 -20.06 4.74 19.76
CA PRO A 320 -19.55 4.38 18.44
C PRO A 320 -18.87 3.02 18.45
N ASN A 321 -18.97 2.31 17.35
CA ASN A 321 -18.06 1.25 16.97
C ASN A 321 -17.61 1.52 15.55
N ILE A 322 -16.33 1.75 15.35
CA ILE A 322 -15.77 1.99 14.02
C ILE A 322 -14.95 0.79 13.55
N LYS A 323 -15.15 0.41 12.30
CA LYS A 323 -14.35 -0.57 11.57
C LYS A 323 -13.79 0.10 10.32
N LEU A 324 -12.49 0.06 10.14
CA LEU A 324 -11.81 0.53 8.95
C LEU A 324 -11.81 -0.56 7.86
N PRO A 325 -11.58 -0.22 6.59
CA PRO A 325 -11.48 -1.20 5.50
C PRO A 325 -10.52 -2.33 5.84
N ASP A 326 -10.89 -3.55 5.47
CA ASP A 326 -10.06 -4.74 5.68
C ASP A 326 -8.75 -4.61 4.90
N GLY A 327 -7.70 -5.23 5.40
CA GLY A 327 -6.43 -5.24 4.70
C GLY A 327 -5.60 -3.97 4.85
N THR A 328 -5.97 -3.05 5.74
CA THR A 328 -5.25 -1.80 5.98
C THR A 328 -4.62 -1.79 7.37
N MET A 329 -3.48 -1.14 7.51
CA MET A 329 -2.82 -0.90 8.79
C MET A 329 -2.39 0.56 8.86
N TYR A 330 -2.81 1.25 9.91
CA TYR A 330 -2.45 2.63 10.18
C TYR A 330 -1.49 2.67 11.35
N TYR A 331 -0.45 3.49 11.24
CA TYR A 331 0.55 3.69 12.28
C TYR A 331 0.42 5.12 12.79
N ASP A 332 0.20 5.26 14.07
CA ASP A 332 0.14 6.55 14.76
C ASP A 332 1.34 6.70 15.68
N VAL A 333 1.96 7.88 15.69
CA VAL A 333 3.05 8.21 16.61
C VAL A 333 2.43 8.72 17.90
N ILE A 334 2.75 8.08 19.00
CA ILE A 334 2.28 8.50 20.33
C ILE A 334 3.25 9.57 20.85
N GLU A 335 2.82 10.83 20.86
CA GLU A 335 3.52 11.86 21.63
C GLU A 335 3.28 11.58 23.14
N ARG A 336 4.32 11.25 23.88
CA ARG A 336 4.25 11.30 25.34
C ARG A 336 4.41 12.75 25.75
N GLU A 337 3.40 13.32 26.36
CA GLU A 337 3.58 14.53 27.16
C GLU A 337 4.68 14.23 28.21
N ASN A 338 5.78 15.00 28.14
CA ASN A 338 6.89 14.95 29.10
C ASN A 338 6.48 15.50 30.47
#